data_762690485d11d8dab8f4caff2858a676
#
_entry.id   762690485d11d8dab8f4caff2858a676
#
_cell.length_a   1.000
_cell.length_b   1.000
_cell.length_c   1.000
_cell.angle_alpha   90.00
_cell.angle_beta   90.00
_cell.angle_gamma   90.00
#
_symmetry.space_group_name_H-M   'P 1'
#
loop_
_entity.id
_entity.type
_entity.pdbx_description
1 polymer ?
#
loop_
_entity_poly.entity_id
_entity_poly.type
_entity_poly.pdbx_seq_one_letter_code
_entity_poly.pdbx_strand_id
1 'polypeptide(L)'
;MTMVPERPVPPSRRDAAMAAEASRALSPFGHVLELRLQLGDGGVLLLPRPAVDLLRRALLEVAQGHAVAVTAIDAELTTQEAANHLKVSRPHLIRLLEEGQIRFRRVGTHRRVRFGDLEAYRTKAEEDHRQAMAALAGQVPKRGAG
;
A
#
# COMPACT_ATOMS: atom_id res chain seq x y z
N MET A 1 9.52 -5.83 15.91
CA MET A 1 10.42 -4.85 15.29
C MET A 1 9.76 -4.35 14.02
N THR A 2 9.15 -3.19 14.10
CA THR A 2 8.44 -2.59 12.98
C THR A 2 9.44 -1.79 12.17
N MET A 3 9.97 -2.39 11.12
CA MET A 3 10.71 -1.63 10.11
C MET A 3 9.70 -1.09 9.09
N VAL A 4 9.10 0.04 9.43
CA VAL A 4 8.52 0.90 8.40
C VAL A 4 9.70 1.73 7.91
N PRO A 5 10.16 1.58 6.67
CA PRO A 5 11.22 2.45 6.16
C PRO A 5 10.71 3.88 6.22
N GLU A 6 11.47 4.75 6.86
CA GLU A 6 11.08 6.15 7.08
C GLU A 6 10.75 6.90 5.79
N ARG A 7 11.35 6.53 4.69
CA ARG A 7 11.01 7.04 3.34
C ARG A 7 11.43 6.02 2.29
N PRO A 8 10.48 5.42 1.56
CA PRO A 8 10.84 4.59 0.42
C PRO A 8 11.61 5.41 -0.61
N VAL A 9 12.73 4.89 -1.06
CA VAL A 9 13.56 5.56 -2.07
C VAL A 9 12.99 5.26 -3.45
N PRO A 10 12.75 6.26 -4.30
CA PRO A 10 12.31 6.03 -5.67
C PRO A 10 13.35 5.21 -6.44
N PRO A 11 12.93 4.27 -7.30
CA PRO A 11 13.86 3.48 -8.10
C PRO A 11 14.56 4.36 -9.15
N SER A 12 15.81 3.99 -9.50
CA SER A 12 16.49 4.58 -10.62
C SER A 12 15.87 4.11 -11.95
N ARG A 13 16.23 4.76 -13.06
CA ARG A 13 15.79 4.31 -14.40
C ARG A 13 16.26 2.87 -14.69
N ARG A 14 17.45 2.53 -14.24
CA ARG A 14 17.98 1.17 -14.37
C ARG A 14 17.14 0.18 -13.57
N ASP A 15 16.81 0.51 -12.33
CA ASP A 15 15.98 -0.33 -11.48
C ASP A 15 14.60 -0.55 -12.11
N ALA A 16 13.99 0.51 -12.63
CA ALA A 16 12.69 0.42 -13.30
C ALA A 16 12.74 -0.47 -14.55
N ALA A 17 13.80 -0.36 -15.33
CA ALA A 17 14.00 -1.20 -16.51
C ALA A 17 14.19 -2.67 -16.14
N MET A 18 14.99 -2.95 -15.12
CA MET A 18 15.18 -4.30 -14.59
C MET A 18 13.88 -4.88 -14.05
N ALA A 19 13.10 -4.09 -13.33
CA ALA A 19 11.81 -4.50 -12.79
C ALA A 19 10.80 -4.81 -13.91
N ALA A 20 10.78 -4.02 -14.97
CA ALA A 20 9.92 -4.25 -16.12
C ALA A 20 10.26 -5.58 -16.82
N GLU A 21 11.55 -5.87 -16.98
CA GLU A 21 12.02 -7.14 -17.55
C GLU A 21 11.65 -8.31 -16.66
N ALA A 22 11.91 -8.21 -15.35
CA ALA A 22 11.56 -9.25 -14.38
C ALA A 22 10.03 -9.48 -14.33
N SER A 23 9.24 -8.43 -14.39
CA SER A 23 7.78 -8.50 -14.43
C SER A 23 7.30 -9.29 -15.65
N ARG A 24 7.86 -9.03 -16.83
CA ARG A 24 7.55 -9.78 -18.04
C ARG A 24 7.95 -11.24 -17.93
N ALA A 25 9.11 -11.52 -17.35
CA ALA A 25 9.61 -12.89 -17.16
C ALA A 25 8.73 -13.69 -16.20
N LEU A 26 8.16 -13.06 -15.17
CA LEU A 26 7.29 -13.69 -14.19
C LEU A 26 5.83 -13.82 -14.65
N SER A 27 5.42 -13.07 -15.65
CA SER A 27 4.03 -13.03 -16.12
C SER A 27 3.45 -14.42 -16.45
N PRO A 28 4.16 -15.34 -17.14
CA PRO A 28 3.62 -16.69 -17.41
C PRO A 28 3.39 -17.54 -16.17
N PHE A 29 4.00 -17.20 -15.04
CA PHE A 29 3.96 -17.99 -13.80
C PHE A 29 2.96 -17.44 -12.78
N GLY A 30 2.02 -16.62 -13.20
CA GLY A 30 1.07 -15.96 -12.30
C GLY A 30 0.12 -16.88 -11.56
N HIS A 31 -0.01 -18.13 -11.98
CA HIS A 31 -0.90 -19.13 -11.37
C HIS A 31 -0.16 -20.24 -10.61
N VAL A 32 1.17 -20.17 -10.53
CA VAL A 32 1.93 -21.22 -9.84
C VAL A 32 1.77 -21.08 -8.33
N LEU A 33 1.77 -22.21 -7.63
CA LEU A 33 1.68 -22.24 -6.16
C LEU A 33 3.02 -21.94 -5.50
N GLU A 34 4.10 -22.16 -6.22
CA GLU A 34 5.46 -22.05 -5.73
C GLU A 34 6.38 -21.62 -6.86
N LEU A 35 7.27 -20.68 -6.58
CA LEU A 35 8.27 -20.25 -7.55
C LEU A 35 9.67 -20.65 -7.06
N ARG A 36 10.42 -21.26 -7.94
CA ARG A 36 11.81 -21.61 -7.67
C ARG A 36 12.73 -20.57 -8.30
N LEU A 37 13.55 -19.93 -7.47
CA LEU A 37 14.57 -18.99 -7.93
C LEU A 37 15.95 -19.58 -7.74
N GLN A 38 16.79 -19.45 -8.75
CA GLN A 38 18.20 -19.83 -8.66
C GLN A 38 19.01 -18.60 -8.23
N LEU A 39 19.80 -18.77 -7.18
CA LEU A 39 20.67 -17.71 -6.68
C LEU A 39 22.03 -17.74 -7.38
N GLY A 40 22.74 -16.61 -7.39
CA GLY A 40 24.02 -16.50 -8.05
C GLY A 40 25.13 -17.40 -7.51
N ASP A 41 25.01 -17.91 -6.29
CA ASP A 41 25.91 -18.87 -5.67
C ASP A 41 25.57 -20.33 -5.98
N GLY A 42 24.56 -20.59 -6.80
CA GLY A 42 24.05 -21.91 -7.11
C GLY A 42 22.95 -22.43 -6.18
N GLY A 43 22.63 -21.67 -5.12
CA GLY A 43 21.54 -22.00 -4.22
C GLY A 43 20.18 -21.85 -4.89
N VAL A 44 19.18 -22.52 -4.31
CA VAL A 44 17.79 -22.45 -4.78
C VAL A 44 16.90 -21.89 -3.67
N LEU A 45 16.09 -20.92 -4.00
CA LEU A 45 15.10 -20.34 -3.11
C LEU A 45 13.72 -20.72 -3.60
N LEU A 46 12.88 -21.21 -2.67
CA LEU A 46 11.48 -21.50 -2.96
C LEU A 46 10.62 -20.38 -2.37
N LEU A 47 9.79 -19.78 -3.20
CA LEU A 47 8.87 -18.74 -2.77
C LEU A 47 7.43 -19.27 -2.80
N PRO A 48 6.69 -19.19 -1.68
CA PRO A 48 5.29 -19.54 -1.67
C PRO A 48 4.45 -18.52 -2.44
N ARG A 49 3.28 -18.90 -2.89
CA ARG A 49 2.41 -18.05 -3.70
C ARG A 49 2.18 -16.65 -3.14
N PRO A 50 1.88 -16.46 -1.83
CA PRO A 50 1.70 -15.10 -1.30
C PRO A 50 2.92 -14.20 -1.51
N ALA A 51 4.13 -14.75 -1.39
CA ALA A 51 5.37 -14.01 -1.65
C ALA A 51 5.54 -13.70 -3.14
N VAL A 52 5.17 -14.63 -4.01
CA VAL A 52 5.20 -14.43 -5.47
C VAL A 52 4.25 -13.29 -5.87
N ASP A 53 3.05 -13.26 -5.31
CA ASP A 53 2.06 -12.21 -5.58
C ASP A 53 2.57 -10.83 -5.14
N LEU A 54 3.18 -10.75 -3.96
CA LEU A 54 3.81 -9.50 -3.49
C LEU A 54 4.96 -9.07 -4.39
N LEU A 55 5.82 -10.01 -4.78
CA LEU A 55 6.95 -9.73 -5.67
C LEU A 55 6.47 -9.18 -7.02
N ARG A 56 5.45 -9.79 -7.60
CA ARG A 56 4.88 -9.34 -8.87
C ARG A 56 4.34 -7.92 -8.78
N ARG A 57 3.60 -7.60 -7.72
CA ARG A 57 3.09 -6.25 -7.49
C ARG A 57 4.21 -5.25 -7.31
N ALA A 58 5.21 -5.60 -6.51
CA ALA A 58 6.37 -4.74 -6.29
C ALA A 58 7.11 -4.44 -7.60
N LEU A 59 7.32 -5.44 -8.44
CA LEU A 59 7.99 -5.27 -9.72
C LEU A 59 7.20 -4.36 -10.67
N LEU A 60 5.88 -4.47 -10.70
CA LEU A 60 5.03 -3.59 -11.52
C LEU A 60 5.16 -2.13 -11.07
N GLU A 61 5.12 -1.88 -9.77
CA GLU A 61 5.24 -0.53 -9.22
C GLU A 61 6.63 0.07 -9.49
N VAL A 62 7.68 -0.71 -9.24
CA VAL A 62 9.07 -0.27 -9.49
C VAL A 62 9.28 -0.01 -10.99
N ALA A 63 8.70 -0.82 -11.86
CA ALA A 63 8.78 -0.62 -13.31
C ALA A 63 8.15 0.71 -13.76
N GLN A 64 7.16 1.20 -13.03
CA GLN A 64 6.53 2.50 -13.28
C GLN A 64 7.27 3.68 -12.61
N GLY A 65 8.37 3.42 -11.92
CA GLY A 65 9.13 4.45 -11.23
C GLY A 65 8.63 4.75 -9.82
N HIS A 66 7.73 3.92 -9.26
CA HIS A 66 7.20 4.11 -7.93
C HIS A 66 8.10 3.48 -6.87
N ALA A 67 8.29 4.16 -5.76
CA ALA A 67 8.91 3.59 -4.59
C ALA A 67 7.94 2.61 -3.92
N VAL A 68 8.47 1.49 -3.41
CA VAL A 68 7.68 0.42 -2.81
C VAL A 68 8.13 0.17 -1.38
N ALA A 69 7.15 0.01 -0.48
CA ALA A 69 7.37 -0.46 0.88
C ALA A 69 6.40 -1.60 1.18
N VAL A 70 6.84 -2.57 1.95
CA VAL A 70 6.01 -3.69 2.40
C VAL A 70 5.84 -3.60 3.90
N THR A 71 4.59 -3.60 4.34
CA THR A 71 4.26 -3.50 5.77
C THR A 71 3.30 -4.62 6.14
N ALA A 72 3.57 -5.30 7.26
CA ALA A 72 2.67 -6.32 7.76
C ALA A 72 1.33 -5.68 8.20
N ILE A 73 0.21 -6.34 7.88
CA ILE A 73 -1.13 -5.84 8.20
C ILE A 73 -1.35 -5.65 9.70
N ASP A 74 -0.74 -6.51 10.52
CA ASP A 74 -0.84 -6.46 11.98
C ASP A 74 0.23 -5.57 12.65
N ALA A 75 1.09 -4.92 11.86
CA ALA A 75 2.05 -3.97 12.39
C ALA A 75 1.34 -2.82 13.10
N GLU A 76 1.84 -2.45 14.28
CA GLU A 76 1.29 -1.35 15.06
C GLU A 76 2.08 -0.07 14.83
N LEU A 77 1.36 1.02 14.58
CA LEU A 77 1.92 2.34 14.30
C LEU A 77 1.65 3.28 15.48
N THR A 78 2.56 4.20 15.71
CA THR A 78 2.31 5.35 16.58
C THR A 78 1.32 6.31 15.90
N THR A 79 0.76 7.24 16.66
CA THR A 79 -0.12 8.26 16.09
C THR A 79 0.59 9.11 15.04
N GLN A 80 1.88 9.43 15.27
CA GLN A 80 2.65 10.20 14.30
C GLN A 80 2.91 9.41 13.01
N GLU A 81 3.29 8.15 13.13
CA GLU A 81 3.49 7.27 11.97
C GLU A 81 2.20 7.10 11.17
N ALA A 82 1.07 6.90 11.87
CA ALA A 82 -0.24 6.78 11.23
C ALA A 82 -0.65 8.08 10.52
N ALA A 83 -0.42 9.24 11.14
CA ALA A 83 -0.69 10.53 10.53
C ALA A 83 0.16 10.74 9.26
N ASN A 84 1.44 10.40 9.33
CA ASN A 84 2.34 10.47 8.17
C ASN A 84 1.87 9.57 7.04
N HIS A 85 1.41 8.38 7.36
CA HIS A 85 0.92 7.42 6.36
C HIS A 85 -0.33 7.93 5.65
N LEU A 86 -1.27 8.52 6.37
CA LEU A 86 -2.48 9.12 5.80
C LEU A 86 -2.25 10.50 5.21
N LYS A 87 -1.06 11.08 5.38
CA LYS A 87 -0.71 12.44 4.94
C LYS A 87 -1.64 13.50 5.56
N VAL A 88 -1.94 13.33 6.83
CA VAL A 88 -2.74 14.26 7.63
C VAL A 88 -1.94 14.74 8.83
N SER A 89 -2.41 15.78 9.51
CA SER A 89 -1.80 16.24 10.74
C SER A 89 -2.08 15.26 11.88
N ARG A 90 -1.20 15.23 12.90
CA ARG A 90 -1.41 14.41 14.08
C ARG A 90 -2.73 14.73 14.81
N PRO A 91 -3.09 16.02 15.03
CA PRO A 91 -4.38 16.36 15.63
C PRO A 91 -5.58 15.86 14.82
N HIS A 92 -5.50 15.90 13.50
CA HIS A 92 -6.55 15.36 12.63
C HIS A 92 -6.69 13.85 12.79
N LEU A 93 -5.56 13.13 12.81
CA LEU A 93 -5.57 11.69 13.06
C LEU A 93 -6.20 11.36 14.41
N ILE A 94 -5.81 12.08 15.48
CA ILE A 94 -6.36 11.85 16.81
C ILE A 94 -7.88 12.03 16.81
N ARG A 95 -8.38 13.03 16.09
CA ARG A 95 -9.81 13.26 15.92
C ARG A 95 -10.50 12.04 15.26
N LEU A 96 -9.90 11.48 14.22
CA LEU A 96 -10.43 10.28 13.55
C LEU A 96 -10.50 9.08 14.50
N LEU A 97 -9.52 8.93 15.39
CA LEU A 97 -9.51 7.89 16.40
C LEU A 97 -10.61 8.12 17.44
N GLU A 98 -10.74 9.35 17.94
CA GLU A 98 -11.76 9.70 18.95
C GLU A 98 -13.19 9.60 18.40
N GLU A 99 -13.38 9.87 17.13
CA GLU A 99 -14.67 9.71 16.45
C GLU A 99 -15.00 8.26 16.10
N GLY A 100 -14.10 7.32 16.36
CA GLY A 100 -14.30 5.90 16.10
C GLY A 100 -14.18 5.50 14.63
N GLN A 101 -13.64 6.37 13.77
CA GLN A 101 -13.49 6.08 12.35
C GLN A 101 -12.33 5.12 12.06
N ILE A 102 -11.33 5.09 12.95
CA ILE A 102 -10.20 4.18 12.88
C ILE A 102 -10.06 3.49 14.23
N ARG A 103 -9.95 2.18 14.23
CA ARG A 103 -9.72 1.41 15.47
C ARG A 103 -8.32 1.68 16.00
N PHE A 104 -8.20 1.74 17.31
CA PHE A 104 -6.91 1.87 17.99
C PHE A 104 -6.95 1.18 19.33
N ARG A 105 -5.78 0.94 19.91
CA ARG A 105 -5.67 0.50 21.29
C ARG A 105 -4.76 1.42 22.08
N ARG A 106 -4.94 1.46 23.39
CA ARG A 106 -4.07 2.22 24.27
C ARG A 106 -3.02 1.30 24.90
N VAL A 107 -1.78 1.78 24.90
CA VAL A 107 -0.67 1.17 25.62
C VAL A 107 -0.15 2.25 26.57
N GLY A 108 -0.55 2.19 27.85
CA GLY A 108 -0.33 3.29 28.78
C GLY A 108 -1.03 4.56 28.32
N THR A 109 -0.27 5.65 28.13
CA THR A 109 -0.78 6.94 27.64
C THR A 109 -0.71 7.07 26.13
N HIS A 110 -0.14 6.04 25.44
CA HIS A 110 0.06 6.07 24.00
C HIS A 110 -1.04 5.32 23.27
N ARG A 111 -1.44 5.86 22.11
CA ARG A 111 -2.34 5.20 21.18
C ARG A 111 -1.54 4.43 20.14
N ARG A 112 -2.00 3.24 19.78
CA ARG A 112 -1.41 2.39 18.75
C ARG A 112 -2.48 2.04 17.72
N VAL A 113 -2.12 2.17 16.45
CA VAL A 113 -3.02 1.89 15.33
C VAL A 113 -2.43 0.76 14.50
N ARG A 114 -3.24 -0.26 14.22
CA ARG A 114 -2.80 -1.32 13.31
C ARG A 114 -2.81 -0.82 11.88
N PHE A 115 -1.79 -1.19 11.13
CA PHE A 115 -1.66 -0.80 9.73
C PHE A 115 -2.89 -1.22 8.90
N GLY A 116 -3.41 -2.43 9.14
CA GLY A 116 -4.61 -2.91 8.46
C GLY A 116 -5.85 -2.04 8.69
N ASP A 117 -6.04 -1.56 9.93
CA ASP A 117 -7.15 -0.67 10.26
C ASP A 117 -7.00 0.70 9.58
N LEU A 118 -5.77 1.19 9.48
CA LEU A 118 -5.46 2.44 8.80
C LEU A 118 -5.73 2.34 7.29
N GLU A 119 -5.31 1.22 6.68
CA GLU A 119 -5.56 0.96 5.26
C GLU A 119 -7.05 0.78 4.95
N ALA A 120 -7.79 0.12 5.83
CA ALA A 120 -9.24 -0.01 5.69
C ALA A 120 -9.93 1.35 5.69
N TYR A 121 -9.53 2.25 6.58
CA TYR A 121 -10.03 3.62 6.60
C TYR A 121 -9.67 4.36 5.31
N ARG A 122 -8.41 4.29 4.89
CA ARG A 122 -7.94 4.96 3.67
C ARG A 122 -8.72 4.52 2.44
N THR A 123 -8.90 3.22 2.28
CA THR A 123 -9.64 2.65 1.15
C THR A 123 -11.10 3.12 1.16
N LYS A 124 -11.74 3.11 2.32
CA LYS A 124 -13.11 3.59 2.47
C LYS A 124 -13.24 5.08 2.17
N ALA A 125 -12.31 5.89 2.67
CA ALA A 125 -12.31 7.33 2.44
C ALA A 125 -12.12 7.66 0.95
N GLU A 126 -11.23 6.94 0.27
CA GLU A 126 -11.03 7.08 -1.19
C GLU A 126 -12.27 6.70 -1.97
N GLU A 127 -12.95 5.62 -1.58
CA GLU A 127 -14.18 5.18 -2.22
C GLU A 127 -15.32 6.16 -2.01
N ASP A 128 -15.49 6.64 -0.77
CA ASP A 128 -16.49 7.66 -0.44
C ASP A 128 -16.25 8.96 -1.24
N HIS A 129 -14.99 9.36 -1.37
CA HIS A 129 -14.61 10.53 -2.16
C HIS A 129 -14.94 10.32 -3.65
N ARG A 130 -14.63 9.15 -4.19
CA ARG A 130 -14.93 8.81 -5.59
C ARG A 130 -16.43 8.83 -5.86
N GLN A 131 -17.22 8.25 -4.96
CA GLN A 131 -18.69 8.25 -5.07
C GLN A 131 -19.26 9.67 -4.99
N ALA A 132 -18.75 10.50 -4.08
CA ALA A 132 -19.15 11.89 -3.96
C ALA A 132 -18.83 12.69 -5.24
N MET A 133 -17.66 12.50 -5.82
CA MET A 133 -17.28 13.15 -7.06
C MET A 133 -18.12 12.66 -8.25
N ALA A 134 -18.44 11.37 -8.32
CA ALA A 134 -19.31 10.80 -9.32
C ALA A 134 -20.74 11.36 -9.20
N ALA A 135 -21.27 11.50 -7.98
CA ALA A 135 -22.58 12.09 -7.74
C ALA A 135 -22.61 13.56 -8.17
N LEU A 136 -21.56 14.32 -7.89
CA LEU A 136 -21.44 15.70 -8.36
C LEU A 136 -21.39 15.80 -9.88
N ALA A 137 -20.67 14.91 -10.53
CA ALA A 137 -20.59 14.85 -12.00
C ALA A 137 -21.96 14.50 -12.61
N GLY A 138 -22.72 13.60 -11.97
CA GLY A 138 -24.07 13.24 -12.39
C GLY A 138 -25.12 14.33 -12.14
N GLN A 139 -24.84 15.28 -11.24
CA GLN A 139 -25.73 16.40 -10.91
C GLN A 139 -25.49 17.64 -11.76
N VAL A 140 -24.41 17.67 -12.53
CA VAL A 140 -24.17 18.78 -13.46
C VAL A 140 -25.27 18.77 -14.51
N PRO A 141 -26.09 19.82 -14.62
CA PRO A 141 -27.16 19.86 -15.63
C PRO A 141 -26.53 19.64 -17.00
N LYS A 142 -27.05 18.69 -17.74
CA LYS A 142 -26.62 18.49 -19.12
C LYS A 142 -27.01 19.74 -19.91
N ARG A 143 -26.06 20.59 -20.17
CA ARG A 143 -26.24 21.70 -21.10
C ARG A 143 -26.59 21.13 -22.46
N GLY A 144 -27.77 21.44 -22.96
CA GLY A 144 -28.15 21.01 -24.27
C GLY A 144 -29.38 20.11 -24.32
N ALA A 145 -29.99 19.75 -23.19
CA ALA A 145 -31.38 19.27 -23.18
C ALA A 145 -32.29 20.48 -23.27
N GLY A 146 -32.34 21.04 -24.41
CA GLY A 146 -33.33 22.03 -24.74
C GLY A 146 -34.68 21.39 -24.95
#